data_756bc4f412d39598247ead07dc3a165d
#
_entry.id   756bc4f412d39598247ead07dc3a165d
#
_cell.length_a   1.000
_cell.length_b   1.000
_cell.length_c   1.000
_cell.angle_alpha   90.00
_cell.angle_beta   90.00
_cell.angle_gamma   90.00
#
_symmetry.space_group_name_H-M   'P 1'
#
loop_
_entity.id
_entity.type
_entity.pdbx_description
1 polymer ?
#
loop_
_entity_poly.entity_id
_entity_poly.type
_entity_poly.pdbx_seq_one_letter_code
_entity_poly.pdbx_strand_id
1 'polypeptide(L)'
;MGRVSRRARITRFRIDGTASKRDDVLAGEEPLEIRFQGRSFTVTMRTPGDDFDLVAGFLVSEGVIWEAGQLISMRYCAGVDEEGQQTFNVVDVQLRPGTALPDTGMERHVYTSSSCGICGTASIEAVRKSSHFDVADDGVRVPLDVLASLPDRLRGSQALFDKTGGVHAAGLFTAEGELLCLREDVGRHNAVDKVVGWALRNGLLPLRGTVLQVSGRASFELVQKAQLAGIPVLAAVSAPSSLSVELARDAGMTLVGFSRGSSLNCYCFPERIEARAEVAAGTGAGS
;
A
#
# COMPACT_ATOMS: atom_id res chain seq x y z
N MET A 1 20.11 -3.98 -10.36
CA MET A 1 18.70 -4.09 -9.94
C MET A 1 18.55 -5.38 -9.16
N GLY A 2 18.08 -5.34 -7.90
CA GLY A 2 17.88 -6.54 -7.08
C GLY A 2 16.95 -7.56 -7.76
N ARG A 3 17.04 -8.81 -7.35
CA ARG A 3 16.25 -9.88 -7.96
C ARG A 3 14.85 -9.92 -7.37
N VAL A 4 13.83 -9.60 -8.16
CA VAL A 4 12.41 -9.63 -7.79
C VAL A 4 11.94 -11.02 -7.35
N SER A 5 12.59 -12.08 -7.86
CA SER A 5 12.34 -13.47 -7.48
C SER A 5 13.60 -14.32 -7.57
N ARG A 6 13.65 -15.42 -6.79
CA ARG A 6 14.77 -16.39 -6.75
C ARG A 6 14.25 -17.80 -6.92
N ARG A 7 15.02 -18.66 -7.63
CA ARG A 7 14.74 -20.09 -7.69
C ARG A 7 15.29 -20.77 -6.44
N ALA A 8 14.52 -21.71 -5.91
CA ALA A 8 14.92 -22.57 -4.79
C ALA A 8 14.59 -24.02 -5.09
N ARG A 9 15.50 -24.93 -4.73
CA ARG A 9 15.23 -26.37 -4.77
C ARG A 9 14.43 -26.76 -3.54
N ILE A 10 13.25 -27.36 -3.74
CA ILE A 10 12.36 -27.77 -2.65
C ILE A 10 12.06 -29.27 -2.70
N THR A 11 11.65 -29.84 -1.57
CA THR A 11 11.02 -31.15 -1.50
C THR A 11 9.54 -30.95 -1.23
N ARG A 12 8.68 -31.39 -2.16
CA ARG A 12 7.24 -31.37 -2.01
C ARG A 12 6.75 -32.70 -1.46
N PHE A 13 6.09 -32.65 -0.33
CA PHE A 13 5.37 -33.78 0.25
C PHE A 13 3.90 -33.72 -0.14
N ARG A 14 3.32 -34.88 -0.41
CA ARG A 14 1.87 -35.04 -0.57
C ARG A 14 1.31 -35.81 0.61
N ILE A 15 0.02 -35.64 0.88
CA ILE A 15 -0.67 -36.32 2.00
C ILE A 15 -0.65 -37.85 1.83
N ASP A 16 -0.58 -38.35 0.60
CA ASP A 16 -0.41 -39.78 0.28
C ASP A 16 0.96 -40.36 0.67
N GLY A 17 1.83 -39.57 1.29
CA GLY A 17 3.18 -39.98 1.74
C GLY A 17 4.25 -39.87 0.66
N THR A 18 3.90 -39.46 -0.57
CA THR A 18 4.91 -39.32 -1.63
C THR A 18 5.71 -38.02 -1.48
N ALA A 19 7.01 -38.08 -1.81
CA ALA A 19 7.91 -36.92 -1.81
C ALA A 19 8.59 -36.76 -3.18
N SER A 20 8.71 -35.53 -3.65
CA SER A 20 9.39 -35.20 -4.92
C SER A 20 10.23 -33.94 -4.80
N LYS A 21 11.41 -33.94 -5.40
CA LYS A 21 12.26 -32.76 -5.51
C LYS A 21 11.84 -31.96 -6.75
N ARG A 22 11.67 -30.65 -6.61
CA ARG A 22 11.36 -29.74 -7.72
C ARG A 22 11.97 -28.37 -7.48
N ASP A 23 12.01 -27.55 -8.53
CA ASP A 23 12.34 -26.14 -8.39
C ASP A 23 11.06 -25.36 -8.10
N ASP A 24 11.20 -24.31 -7.26
CA ASP A 24 10.16 -23.35 -6.94
C ASP A 24 10.69 -21.94 -7.13
N VAL A 25 9.78 -20.96 -7.21
CA VAL A 25 10.13 -19.54 -7.38
C VAL A 25 9.64 -18.80 -6.15
N LEU A 26 10.57 -18.20 -5.42
CA LEU A 26 10.31 -17.42 -4.23
C LEU A 26 10.31 -15.93 -4.56
N ALA A 27 9.46 -15.14 -3.90
CA ALA A 27 9.53 -13.69 -3.96
C ALA A 27 10.87 -13.21 -3.40
N GLY A 28 11.50 -12.24 -4.08
CA GLY A 28 12.71 -11.61 -3.58
C GLY A 28 12.37 -10.75 -2.36
N GLU A 29 13.18 -10.86 -1.32
CA GLU A 29 13.11 -10.01 -0.12
C GLU A 29 14.52 -9.56 0.22
N GLU A 30 14.75 -8.24 0.19
CA GLU A 30 16.05 -7.64 0.42
C GLU A 30 15.89 -6.35 1.23
N PRO A 31 16.87 -5.98 2.07
CA PRO A 31 16.83 -4.70 2.78
C PRO A 31 16.94 -3.53 1.80
N LEU A 32 16.30 -2.42 2.14
CA LEU A 32 16.49 -1.12 1.51
C LEU A 32 16.73 -0.08 2.59
N GLU A 33 17.90 0.51 2.58
CA GLU A 33 18.24 1.64 3.45
C GLU A 33 17.86 2.95 2.77
N ILE A 34 17.12 3.79 3.48
CA ILE A 34 16.78 5.14 3.07
C ILE A 34 17.70 6.11 3.81
N ARG A 35 18.35 7.00 3.07
CA ARG A 35 19.23 8.03 3.60
C ARG A 35 18.75 9.42 3.22
N PHE A 36 19.05 10.39 4.08
CA PHE A 36 18.94 11.81 3.77
C PHE A 36 20.31 12.45 3.81
N GLN A 37 20.76 12.98 2.66
CA GLN A 37 22.06 13.63 2.54
C GLN A 37 23.20 12.78 3.11
N GLY A 38 23.19 11.48 2.80
CA GLY A 38 24.18 10.52 3.24
C GLY A 38 24.00 9.97 4.67
N ARG A 39 23.06 10.48 5.47
CA ARG A 39 22.77 9.97 6.81
C ARG A 39 21.67 8.91 6.76
N SER A 40 21.91 7.77 7.42
CA SER A 40 20.92 6.70 7.54
C SER A 40 19.67 7.20 8.27
N PHE A 41 18.51 6.91 7.71
CA PHE A 41 17.20 7.25 8.30
C PHE A 41 16.45 6.00 8.76
N THR A 42 16.30 5.02 7.88
CA THR A 42 15.61 3.76 8.19
C THR A 42 16.01 2.66 7.22
N VAL A 43 15.75 1.41 7.63
CA VAL A 43 15.90 0.23 6.78
C VAL A 43 14.56 -0.51 6.74
N THR A 44 14.09 -0.85 5.56
CA THR A 44 12.89 -1.67 5.36
C THR A 44 13.21 -2.91 4.53
N MET A 45 12.52 -4.03 4.82
CA MET A 45 12.57 -5.22 3.97
C MET A 45 11.54 -5.06 2.85
N ARG A 46 11.94 -5.28 1.59
CA ARG A 46 11.05 -5.10 0.43
C ARG A 46 11.31 -6.12 -0.67
N THR A 47 10.35 -6.32 -1.55
CA THR A 47 10.61 -6.91 -2.86
C THR A 47 11.31 -5.87 -3.73
N PRO A 48 12.51 -6.17 -4.29
CA PRO A 48 13.24 -5.27 -5.18
C PRO A 48 12.39 -4.82 -6.37
N GLY A 49 12.61 -3.57 -6.79
CA GLY A 49 11.86 -2.93 -7.87
C GLY A 49 10.91 -1.86 -7.35
N ASP A 50 10.72 -0.83 -8.17
CA ASP A 50 9.96 0.37 -7.82
C ASP A 50 10.44 1.03 -6.51
N ASP A 51 11.74 0.94 -6.21
CA ASP A 51 12.31 1.39 -4.94
C ASP A 51 12.17 2.92 -4.75
N PHE A 52 12.25 3.70 -5.83
CA PHE A 52 12.01 5.14 -5.75
C PHE A 52 10.53 5.47 -5.47
N ASP A 53 9.59 4.66 -5.96
CA ASP A 53 8.19 4.77 -5.58
C ASP A 53 8.02 4.41 -4.11
N LEU A 54 8.64 3.31 -3.64
CA LEU A 54 8.61 2.92 -2.24
C LEU A 54 9.10 4.05 -1.32
N VAL A 55 10.26 4.63 -1.63
CA VAL A 55 10.87 5.70 -0.83
C VAL A 55 10.00 6.96 -0.84
N ALA A 56 9.52 7.40 -2.00
CA ALA A 56 8.66 8.56 -2.12
C ALA A 56 7.34 8.38 -1.34
N GLY A 57 6.70 7.22 -1.46
CA GLY A 57 5.46 6.92 -0.74
C GLY A 57 5.67 6.75 0.76
N PHE A 58 6.78 6.17 1.19
CA PHE A 58 7.17 6.13 2.58
C PHE A 58 7.27 7.55 3.17
N LEU A 59 7.87 8.51 2.45
CA LEU A 59 7.97 9.89 2.91
C LEU A 59 6.61 10.59 3.02
N VAL A 60 5.68 10.32 2.09
CA VAL A 60 4.28 10.79 2.20
C VAL A 60 3.62 10.17 3.43
N SER A 61 3.77 8.87 3.61
CA SER A 61 3.19 8.10 4.73
C SER A 61 3.77 8.50 6.09
N GLU A 62 5.01 9.02 6.11
CA GLU A 62 5.61 9.60 7.31
C GLU A 62 5.22 11.08 7.53
N GLY A 63 4.48 11.70 6.59
CA GLY A 63 4.08 13.10 6.65
C GLY A 63 5.22 14.07 6.39
N VAL A 64 6.31 13.60 5.79
CA VAL A 64 7.50 14.42 5.46
C VAL A 64 7.25 15.30 4.24
N ILE A 65 6.60 14.73 3.24
CA ILE A 65 6.27 15.43 1.98
C ILE A 65 4.82 15.12 1.56
N TRP A 66 4.21 16.04 0.82
CA TRP A 66 2.85 15.92 0.28
C TRP A 66 2.71 16.44 -1.15
N GLU A 67 3.78 17.00 -1.72
CA GLU A 67 3.83 17.45 -3.11
C GLU A 67 5.16 17.06 -3.76
N ALA A 68 5.14 16.81 -5.07
CA ALA A 68 6.31 16.37 -5.82
C ALA A 68 7.47 17.37 -5.75
N GLY A 69 7.16 18.67 -5.68
CA GLY A 69 8.17 19.73 -5.64
C GLY A 69 9.02 19.76 -4.35
N GLN A 70 8.67 19.01 -3.31
CA GLN A 70 9.47 18.86 -2.09
C GLN A 70 10.59 17.82 -2.26
N LEU A 71 10.49 16.95 -3.26
CA LEU A 71 11.47 15.92 -3.57
C LEU A 71 12.38 16.41 -4.72
N ILE A 72 13.64 16.74 -4.42
CA ILE A 72 14.60 17.22 -5.42
C ILE A 72 15.18 16.05 -6.20
N SER A 73 15.70 15.03 -5.51
CA SER A 73 16.29 13.86 -6.17
C SER A 73 16.29 12.64 -5.28
N MET A 74 16.32 11.48 -5.91
CA MET A 74 16.63 10.18 -5.30
C MET A 74 17.65 9.47 -6.15
N ARG A 75 18.63 8.87 -5.52
CA ARG A 75 19.68 8.11 -6.23
C ARG A 75 20.06 6.86 -5.44
N TYR A 76 20.39 5.81 -6.16
CA TYR A 76 21.05 4.69 -5.54
C TYR A 76 22.48 5.07 -5.16
N CYS A 77 22.89 4.72 -3.94
CA CYS A 77 24.28 4.78 -3.55
C CYS A 77 24.99 3.49 -3.94
N ALA A 78 26.27 3.59 -4.29
CA ALA A 78 27.08 2.45 -4.61
C ALA A 78 27.26 1.56 -3.35
N GLY A 79 26.60 0.42 -3.35
CA GLY A 79 26.88 -0.71 -2.47
C GLY A 79 27.26 -1.90 -3.34
N VAL A 80 28.26 -2.65 -2.94
CA VAL A 80 28.63 -3.90 -3.64
C VAL A 80 28.47 -5.07 -2.67
N ASP A 81 28.06 -6.21 -3.21
CA ASP A 81 28.04 -7.47 -2.48
C ASP A 81 29.43 -8.09 -2.41
N GLU A 82 29.55 -9.27 -1.79
CA GLU A 82 30.81 -10.01 -1.67
C GLU A 82 31.42 -10.36 -3.02
N GLU A 83 30.62 -10.38 -4.09
CA GLU A 83 31.03 -10.67 -5.47
C GLU A 83 31.34 -9.38 -6.27
N GLY A 84 31.27 -8.21 -5.64
CA GLY A 84 31.56 -6.91 -6.25
C GLY A 84 30.44 -6.39 -7.15
N GLN A 85 29.22 -6.97 -7.10
CA GLN A 85 28.08 -6.51 -7.85
C GLN A 85 27.29 -5.43 -7.08
N GLN A 86 26.77 -4.46 -7.81
CA GLN A 86 25.99 -3.37 -7.23
C GLN A 86 24.68 -3.91 -6.63
N THR A 87 24.45 -3.65 -5.33
CA THR A 87 23.32 -4.20 -4.58
C THR A 87 22.02 -3.41 -4.77
N PHE A 88 22.10 -2.12 -5.08
CA PHE A 88 20.93 -1.21 -5.16
C PHE A 88 20.07 -1.17 -3.88
N ASN A 89 20.69 -1.40 -2.73
CA ASN A 89 20.00 -1.53 -1.44
C ASN A 89 20.08 -0.25 -0.58
N VAL A 90 20.58 0.85 -1.14
CA VAL A 90 20.66 2.14 -0.47
C VAL A 90 20.16 3.23 -1.40
N VAL A 91 19.15 3.98 -0.96
CA VAL A 91 18.64 5.16 -1.66
C VAL A 91 18.91 6.40 -0.83
N ASP A 92 19.65 7.36 -1.39
CA ASP A 92 19.86 8.67 -0.80
C ASP A 92 18.89 9.68 -1.39
N VAL A 93 18.19 10.40 -0.51
CA VAL A 93 17.13 11.35 -0.84
C VAL A 93 17.60 12.76 -0.56
N GLN A 94 17.33 13.65 -1.50
CA GLN A 94 17.51 15.09 -1.33
C GLN A 94 16.15 15.78 -1.37
N LEU A 95 15.80 16.44 -0.28
CA LEU A 95 14.58 17.22 -0.15
C LEU A 95 14.84 18.70 -0.35
N ARG A 96 13.79 19.47 -0.67
CA ARG A 96 13.84 20.93 -0.74
C ARG A 96 14.28 21.50 0.62
N PRO A 97 15.16 22.50 0.65
CA PRO A 97 15.52 23.20 1.89
C PRO A 97 14.28 23.69 2.63
N GLY A 98 14.22 23.46 3.94
CA GLY A 98 13.07 23.80 4.78
C GLY A 98 12.02 22.72 4.91
N THR A 99 12.11 21.60 4.19
CA THR A 99 11.27 20.42 4.45
C THR A 99 11.68 19.82 5.80
N ALA A 100 10.74 19.80 6.75
CA ALA A 100 10.99 19.24 8.08
C ALA A 100 11.12 17.71 7.99
N LEU A 101 12.24 17.19 8.48
CA LEU A 101 12.35 15.75 8.71
C LEU A 101 11.64 15.40 10.03
N PRO A 102 11.05 14.20 10.16
CA PRO A 102 10.55 13.73 11.44
C PRO A 102 11.67 13.81 12.47
N ASP A 103 11.34 14.30 13.67
CA ASP A 103 12.28 14.30 14.78
C ASP A 103 12.60 12.84 15.15
N THR A 104 13.68 12.33 14.58
CA THR A 104 14.19 11.00 14.90
C THR A 104 14.96 11.07 16.21
N GLY A 105 14.31 11.54 17.27
CA GLY A 105 14.89 11.55 18.59
C GLY A 105 15.60 10.23 18.88
N MET A 106 16.94 10.24 18.80
CA MET A 106 17.91 9.16 18.99
C MET A 106 17.82 8.02 17.94
N GLU A 107 18.93 7.81 17.27
CA GLU A 107 19.41 6.58 16.60
C GLU A 107 18.45 5.39 16.67
N ARG A 108 17.41 5.42 15.84
CA ARG A 108 16.57 4.24 15.65
C ARG A 108 17.31 3.27 14.71
N HIS A 109 18.30 2.54 15.25
CA HIS A 109 18.72 1.26 14.71
C HIS A 109 17.59 0.24 14.89
N VAL A 110 16.41 0.50 14.33
CA VAL A 110 15.30 -0.44 14.40
C VAL A 110 15.08 -0.95 12.99
N TYR A 111 15.44 -2.20 12.76
CA TYR A 111 14.84 -3.00 11.70
C TYR A 111 13.33 -2.89 11.85
N THR A 112 12.69 -2.13 11.00
CA THR A 112 11.23 -2.11 10.92
C THR A 112 10.80 -3.42 10.29
N SER A 113 10.79 -4.49 11.09
CA SER A 113 10.06 -5.69 10.71
C SER A 113 8.58 -5.30 10.67
N SER A 114 7.91 -5.66 9.62
CA SER A 114 6.56 -5.31 9.18
C SER A 114 5.41 -5.64 10.13
N SER A 115 5.60 -5.66 11.44
CA SER A 115 4.57 -6.11 12.37
C SER A 115 4.18 -5.14 13.48
N CYS A 116 4.96 -4.13 13.84
CA CYS A 116 4.57 -3.12 14.84
C CYS A 116 5.56 -1.95 14.84
N GLY A 117 5.37 -0.97 13.96
CA GLY A 117 6.11 0.30 13.98
C GLY A 117 5.77 1.21 15.18
N ILE A 118 4.99 0.74 16.15
CA ILE A 118 4.45 1.54 17.26
C ILE A 118 5.26 1.37 18.55
N CYS A 119 6.17 0.42 18.65
CA CYS A 119 7.00 0.26 19.85
C CYS A 119 8.01 1.43 19.99
N GLY A 120 7.59 2.50 20.65
CA GLY A 120 8.45 3.62 20.99
C GLY A 120 7.82 5.02 20.92
N THR A 121 6.59 5.17 20.47
CA THR A 121 5.86 6.44 20.57
C THR A 121 5.18 6.57 21.94
N ALA A 122 5.44 7.68 22.64
CA ALA A 122 5.01 7.89 24.01
C ALA A 122 3.50 8.08 24.18
N SER A 123 2.71 8.19 23.12
CA SER A 123 1.25 8.27 23.19
C SER A 123 0.57 7.79 21.90
N ILE A 124 -0.67 7.33 21.99
CA ILE A 124 -1.53 6.95 20.86
C ILE A 124 -1.77 8.16 19.92
N GLU A 125 -1.80 9.37 20.46
CA GLU A 125 -1.98 10.61 19.69
C GLU A 125 -0.77 10.90 18.79
N ALA A 126 0.46 10.57 19.21
CA ALA A 126 1.66 10.72 18.39
C ALA A 126 1.71 9.74 17.21
N VAL A 127 0.86 8.71 17.19
CA VAL A 127 0.74 7.76 16.08
C VAL A 127 -0.16 8.31 14.96
N ARG A 128 -1.11 9.20 15.31
CA ARG A 128 -2.01 9.83 14.33
C ARG A 128 -1.30 11.03 13.68
N LYS A 129 -1.03 10.92 12.39
CA LYS A 129 -0.42 11.99 11.61
C LYS A 129 -1.50 12.90 11.03
N SER A 130 -1.24 14.21 11.04
CA SER A 130 -2.11 15.18 10.36
C SER A 130 -1.94 15.10 8.86
N SER A 131 -3.03 14.97 8.12
CA SER A 131 -3.02 15.03 6.66
C SER A 131 -3.08 16.48 6.17
N HIS A 132 -2.37 16.79 5.09
CA HIS A 132 -2.51 18.03 4.33
C HIS A 132 -3.74 18.01 3.41
N PHE A 133 -4.38 16.86 3.27
CA PHE A 133 -5.53 16.67 2.39
C PHE A 133 -6.76 16.32 3.20
N ASP A 134 -7.86 16.95 2.87
CA ASP A 134 -9.17 16.60 3.40
C ASP A 134 -9.87 15.64 2.43
N VAL A 135 -10.16 14.44 2.93
CA VAL A 135 -10.87 13.38 2.18
C VAL A 135 -12.37 13.36 2.50
N ALA A 136 -12.81 14.07 3.55
CA ALA A 136 -14.21 14.13 3.93
C ALA A 136 -15.06 14.85 2.86
N ASP A 137 -14.49 15.89 2.26
CA ASP A 137 -15.15 16.70 1.22
C ASP A 137 -15.07 16.08 -0.19
N ASP A 138 -14.53 14.86 -0.31
CA ASP A 138 -14.48 14.20 -1.62
C ASP A 138 -15.84 13.64 -1.99
N GLY A 139 -16.36 14.16 -3.12
CA GLY A 139 -17.68 13.80 -3.65
C GLY A 139 -17.73 12.50 -4.45
N VAL A 140 -16.69 11.69 -4.43
CA VAL A 140 -16.64 10.44 -5.19
C VAL A 140 -17.84 9.53 -4.91
N ARG A 141 -18.36 8.92 -5.97
CA ARG A 141 -19.38 7.87 -5.91
C ARG A 141 -18.87 6.67 -6.69
N VAL A 142 -18.91 5.50 -6.07
CA VAL A 142 -18.41 4.25 -6.66
C VAL A 142 -19.58 3.27 -6.78
N PRO A 143 -19.91 2.81 -7.99
CA PRO A 143 -20.93 1.77 -8.18
C PRO A 143 -20.57 0.51 -7.38
N LEU A 144 -21.55 -0.09 -6.71
CA LEU A 144 -21.35 -1.25 -5.86
C LEU A 144 -20.75 -2.44 -6.63
N ASP A 145 -21.18 -2.68 -7.86
CA ASP A 145 -20.69 -3.75 -8.72
C ASP A 145 -19.22 -3.50 -9.16
N VAL A 146 -18.85 -2.24 -9.40
CA VAL A 146 -17.46 -1.87 -9.63
C VAL A 146 -16.63 -2.19 -8.40
N LEU A 147 -17.02 -1.68 -7.23
CA LEU A 147 -16.28 -1.85 -5.98
C LEU A 147 -16.12 -3.35 -5.62
N ALA A 148 -17.16 -4.14 -5.80
CA ALA A 148 -17.13 -5.59 -5.60
C ALA A 148 -16.21 -6.33 -6.58
N SER A 149 -15.99 -5.79 -7.79
CA SER A 149 -15.11 -6.38 -8.82
C SER A 149 -13.62 -6.08 -8.62
N LEU A 150 -13.26 -5.06 -7.81
CA LEU A 150 -11.87 -4.61 -7.68
C LEU A 150 -10.91 -5.69 -7.15
N PRO A 151 -11.29 -6.58 -6.21
CA PRO A 151 -10.40 -7.65 -5.77
C PRO A 151 -9.99 -8.59 -6.91
N ASP A 152 -10.92 -8.96 -7.79
CA ASP A 152 -10.65 -9.84 -8.92
C ASP A 152 -9.81 -9.13 -9.99
N ARG A 153 -10.08 -7.85 -10.26
CA ARG A 153 -9.24 -7.02 -11.15
C ARG A 153 -7.82 -6.88 -10.61
N LEU A 154 -7.68 -6.61 -9.30
CA LEU A 154 -6.38 -6.58 -8.63
C LEU A 154 -5.67 -7.93 -8.79
N ARG A 155 -6.36 -9.04 -8.47
CA ARG A 155 -5.81 -10.40 -8.52
C ARG A 155 -5.37 -10.78 -9.93
N GLY A 156 -6.15 -10.46 -10.95
CA GLY A 156 -5.85 -10.71 -12.36
C GLY A 156 -4.61 -9.96 -12.88
N SER A 157 -4.16 -8.93 -12.17
CA SER A 157 -3.01 -8.10 -12.55
C SER A 157 -1.73 -8.40 -11.74
N GLN A 158 -1.76 -9.33 -10.77
CA GLN A 158 -0.66 -9.67 -9.87
C GLN A 158 0.34 -10.67 -10.49
N ALA A 159 1.20 -10.19 -11.38
CA ALA A 159 2.15 -11.03 -12.11
C ALA A 159 3.22 -11.70 -11.22
N LEU A 160 3.66 -11.03 -10.15
CA LEU A 160 4.66 -11.59 -9.23
C LEU A 160 4.01 -12.61 -8.29
N PHE A 161 2.80 -12.35 -7.81
CA PHE A 161 2.04 -13.31 -7.02
C PHE A 161 1.77 -14.60 -7.78
N ASP A 162 1.44 -14.53 -9.07
CA ASP A 162 1.22 -15.71 -9.92
C ASP A 162 2.46 -16.62 -9.99
N LYS A 163 3.65 -16.01 -9.96
CA LYS A 163 4.93 -16.74 -10.02
C LYS A 163 5.36 -17.31 -8.67
N THR A 164 5.03 -16.60 -7.58
CA THR A 164 5.67 -16.86 -6.27
C THR A 164 4.69 -17.19 -5.16
N GLY A 165 3.44 -16.71 -5.25
CA GLY A 165 2.45 -16.80 -4.17
C GLY A 165 2.81 -16.02 -2.90
N GLY A 166 3.94 -15.29 -2.86
CA GLY A 166 4.56 -14.77 -1.65
C GLY A 166 4.54 -13.25 -1.49
N VAL A 167 3.65 -12.52 -2.17
CA VAL A 167 3.58 -11.06 -2.10
C VAL A 167 2.16 -10.56 -1.85
N HIS A 168 2.08 -9.36 -1.31
CA HIS A 168 0.86 -8.56 -1.24
C HIS A 168 0.78 -7.60 -2.44
N ALA A 169 -0.43 -7.08 -2.70
CA ALA A 169 -0.65 -6.05 -3.70
C ALA A 169 -1.50 -4.91 -3.19
N ALA A 170 -1.26 -3.74 -3.76
CA ALA A 170 -2.11 -2.56 -3.69
C ALA A 170 -2.38 -2.07 -5.12
N GLY A 171 -3.63 -1.75 -5.41
CA GLY A 171 -4.07 -1.18 -6.69
C GLY A 171 -4.84 0.11 -6.47
N LEU A 172 -4.50 1.14 -7.23
CA LEU A 172 -5.23 2.39 -7.31
C LEU A 172 -6.16 2.34 -8.51
N PHE A 173 -7.44 2.63 -8.30
CA PHE A 173 -8.47 2.57 -9.33
C PHE A 173 -9.24 3.89 -9.41
N THR A 174 -9.79 4.20 -10.57
CA THR A 174 -10.83 5.22 -10.70
C THR A 174 -12.14 4.75 -10.08
N ALA A 175 -13.12 5.65 -9.93
CA ALA A 175 -14.47 5.29 -9.48
C ALA A 175 -15.17 4.31 -10.44
N GLU A 176 -14.82 4.29 -11.72
CA GLU A 176 -15.33 3.39 -12.75
C GLU A 176 -14.60 2.03 -12.76
N GLY A 177 -13.56 1.90 -11.90
CA GLY A 177 -12.79 0.68 -11.74
C GLY A 177 -11.67 0.49 -12.77
N GLU A 178 -11.22 1.55 -13.42
CA GLU A 178 -10.02 1.53 -14.24
C GLU A 178 -8.79 1.45 -13.33
N LEU A 179 -7.86 0.54 -13.63
CA LEU A 179 -6.61 0.38 -12.88
C LEU A 179 -5.60 1.45 -13.31
N LEU A 180 -5.28 2.38 -12.41
CA LEU A 180 -4.30 3.43 -12.62
C LEU A 180 -2.87 2.98 -12.30
N CYS A 181 -2.72 2.25 -11.20
CA CYS A 181 -1.41 1.75 -10.75
C CYS A 181 -1.59 0.49 -9.91
N LEU A 182 -0.71 -0.50 -10.12
CA LEU A 182 -0.59 -1.68 -9.27
C LEU A 182 0.85 -1.83 -8.82
N ARG A 183 1.04 -2.18 -7.56
CA ARG A 183 2.34 -2.53 -6.99
C ARG A 183 2.23 -3.77 -6.12
N GLU A 184 3.25 -4.63 -6.24
CA GLU A 184 3.41 -5.84 -5.44
C GLU A 184 4.64 -5.75 -4.55
N ASP A 185 4.54 -6.27 -3.33
CA ASP A 185 5.65 -6.34 -2.38
C ASP A 185 5.39 -7.44 -1.34
N VAL A 186 6.45 -8.03 -0.76
CA VAL A 186 6.34 -8.96 0.39
C VAL A 186 5.67 -8.28 1.59
N GLY A 187 5.84 -6.96 1.73
CA GLY A 187 5.21 -6.12 2.75
C GLY A 187 3.96 -5.41 2.22
N ARG A 188 2.79 -5.67 2.82
CA ARG A 188 1.55 -4.97 2.43
C ARG A 188 1.64 -3.44 2.55
N HIS A 189 2.41 -2.93 3.54
CA HIS A 189 2.63 -1.49 3.72
C HIS A 189 3.47 -0.92 2.58
N ASN A 190 4.52 -1.64 2.18
CA ASN A 190 5.37 -1.25 1.06
C ASN A 190 4.59 -1.23 -0.26
N ALA A 191 3.68 -2.18 -0.48
CA ALA A 191 2.84 -2.19 -1.68
C ALA A 191 2.01 -0.90 -1.79
N VAL A 192 1.43 -0.42 -0.67
CA VAL A 192 0.71 0.85 -0.61
C VAL A 192 1.67 2.04 -0.79
N ASP A 193 2.82 2.04 -0.11
CA ASP A 193 3.82 3.10 -0.29
C ASP A 193 4.28 3.21 -1.75
N LYS A 194 4.53 2.09 -2.42
CA LYS A 194 4.87 2.10 -3.86
C LYS A 194 3.78 2.75 -4.72
N VAL A 195 2.50 2.51 -4.43
CA VAL A 195 1.38 3.16 -5.13
C VAL A 195 1.34 4.66 -4.85
N VAL A 196 1.43 5.05 -3.57
CA VAL A 196 1.41 6.46 -3.16
C VAL A 196 2.61 7.23 -3.73
N GLY A 197 3.79 6.63 -3.70
CA GLY A 197 5.00 7.23 -4.24
C GLY A 197 4.99 7.36 -5.76
N TRP A 198 4.43 6.37 -6.47
CA TRP A 198 4.15 6.49 -7.88
C TRP A 198 3.26 7.71 -8.16
N ALA A 199 2.19 7.88 -7.39
CA ALA A 199 1.28 9.01 -7.54
C ALA A 199 1.98 10.36 -7.26
N LEU A 200 2.75 10.47 -6.17
CA LEU A 200 3.51 11.68 -5.86
C LEU A 200 4.46 12.05 -7.00
N ARG A 201 5.26 11.08 -7.49
CA ARG A 201 6.26 11.31 -8.54
C ARG A 201 5.66 11.70 -9.89
N ASN A 202 4.38 11.36 -10.11
CA ASN A 202 3.61 11.77 -11.29
C ASN A 202 2.76 13.04 -11.03
N GLY A 203 2.89 13.69 -9.86
CA GLY A 203 2.16 14.92 -9.55
C GLY A 203 0.66 14.73 -9.37
N LEU A 204 0.22 13.54 -8.95
CA LEU A 204 -1.20 13.18 -8.87
C LEU A 204 -1.81 13.37 -7.47
N LEU A 205 -0.99 13.70 -6.45
CA LEU A 205 -1.54 13.98 -5.11
C LEU A 205 -2.25 15.32 -5.06
N PRO A 206 -3.38 15.44 -4.33
CA PRO A 206 -4.12 14.38 -3.64
C PRO A 206 -4.88 13.46 -4.60
N LEU A 207 -5.02 12.18 -4.24
CA LEU A 207 -5.68 11.14 -5.02
C LEU A 207 -7.21 11.20 -4.87
N ARG A 208 -7.79 12.35 -5.16
CA ARG A 208 -9.25 12.55 -5.14
C ARG A 208 -9.95 11.66 -6.15
N GLY A 209 -11.17 11.23 -5.84
CA GLY A 209 -12.00 10.45 -6.74
C GLY A 209 -11.51 9.03 -6.99
N THR A 210 -10.56 8.52 -6.18
CA THR A 210 -9.97 7.21 -6.40
C THR A 210 -10.33 6.20 -5.31
N VAL A 211 -10.11 4.92 -5.62
CA VAL A 211 -10.26 3.78 -4.71
C VAL A 211 -8.92 3.07 -4.58
N LEU A 212 -8.45 2.88 -3.35
CA LEU A 212 -7.32 2.00 -3.06
C LEU A 212 -7.83 0.63 -2.67
N GLN A 213 -7.56 -0.39 -3.50
CA GLN A 213 -7.85 -1.79 -3.20
C GLN A 213 -6.59 -2.50 -2.73
N VAL A 214 -6.64 -3.17 -1.57
CA VAL A 214 -5.52 -3.94 -1.03
C VAL A 214 -5.85 -5.43 -0.92
N SER A 215 -4.86 -6.30 -1.17
CA SER A 215 -5.00 -7.75 -1.13
C SER A 215 -5.06 -8.34 0.29
N GLY A 216 -4.75 -7.53 1.31
CA GLY A 216 -4.64 -7.94 2.70
C GLY A 216 -5.74 -7.37 3.59
N ARG A 217 -5.42 -7.26 4.90
CA ARG A 217 -6.27 -6.60 5.91
C ARG A 217 -6.11 -5.09 5.82
N ALA A 218 -7.17 -4.34 6.13
CA ALA A 218 -7.09 -2.90 6.37
C ALA A 218 -6.59 -2.66 7.81
N SER A 219 -5.29 -2.42 7.98
CA SER A 219 -4.72 -2.02 9.26
C SER A 219 -4.79 -0.50 9.44
N PHE A 220 -4.57 -0.04 10.68
CA PHE A 220 -4.48 1.39 11.01
C PHE A 220 -3.51 2.13 10.06
N GLU A 221 -2.30 1.56 9.87
CA GLU A 221 -1.28 2.19 9.03
C GLU A 221 -1.71 2.32 7.57
N LEU A 222 -2.46 1.34 7.02
CA LEU A 222 -2.93 1.43 5.64
C LEU A 222 -4.00 2.52 5.47
N VAL A 223 -4.89 2.68 6.45
CA VAL A 223 -5.87 3.78 6.46
C VAL A 223 -5.15 5.13 6.56
N GLN A 224 -4.16 5.24 7.44
CA GLN A 224 -3.37 6.46 7.59
C GLN A 224 -2.61 6.83 6.30
N LYS A 225 -1.98 5.85 5.64
CA LYS A 225 -1.30 6.05 4.35
C LYS A 225 -2.26 6.54 3.27
N ALA A 226 -3.44 5.95 3.19
CA ALA A 226 -4.48 6.37 2.25
C ALA A 226 -4.96 7.80 2.53
N GLN A 227 -5.21 8.16 3.80
CA GLN A 227 -5.57 9.50 4.23
C GLN A 227 -4.49 10.54 3.85
N LEU A 228 -3.21 10.22 4.14
CA LEU A 228 -2.08 11.11 3.84
C LEU A 228 -1.83 11.28 2.34
N ALA A 229 -2.32 10.37 1.52
CA ALA A 229 -2.31 10.48 0.06
C ALA A 229 -3.56 11.14 -0.53
N GLY A 230 -4.57 11.49 0.30
CA GLY A 230 -5.82 12.08 -0.14
C GLY A 230 -6.76 11.12 -0.85
N ILE A 231 -6.74 9.82 -0.48
CA ILE A 231 -7.59 8.77 -1.06
C ILE A 231 -8.88 8.67 -0.25
N PRO A 232 -10.06 8.88 -0.84
CA PRO A 232 -11.33 8.90 -0.12
C PRO A 232 -11.92 7.51 0.18
N VAL A 233 -11.51 6.46 -0.55
CA VAL A 233 -12.07 5.11 -0.43
C VAL A 233 -10.95 4.08 -0.32
N LEU A 234 -10.95 3.30 0.77
CA LEU A 234 -10.07 2.13 0.96
C LEU A 234 -10.89 0.86 1.02
N ALA A 235 -10.60 -0.08 0.14
CA ALA A 235 -11.21 -1.40 0.11
C ALA A 235 -10.17 -2.51 0.35
N ALA A 236 -10.51 -3.50 1.18
CA ALA A 236 -9.65 -4.60 1.57
C ALA A 236 -10.35 -5.95 1.38
N VAL A 237 -9.58 -6.95 0.91
CA VAL A 237 -10.09 -8.33 0.77
C VAL A 237 -10.46 -8.96 2.11
N SER A 238 -9.79 -8.52 3.20
CA SER A 238 -9.97 -9.06 4.54
C SER A 238 -10.46 -8.00 5.52
N ALA A 239 -10.47 -8.35 6.82
CA ALA A 239 -11.03 -7.51 7.88
C ALA A 239 -10.24 -6.23 8.14
N PRO A 240 -10.90 -5.12 8.52
CA PRO A 240 -10.27 -4.00 9.17
C PRO A 240 -10.02 -4.30 10.66
N SER A 241 -9.10 -3.54 11.29
CA SER A 241 -8.96 -3.47 12.74
C SER A 241 -9.91 -2.42 13.32
N SER A 242 -10.22 -2.50 14.63
CA SER A 242 -11.05 -1.48 15.29
C SER A 242 -10.46 -0.07 15.14
N LEU A 243 -9.16 0.06 15.39
CA LEU A 243 -8.45 1.34 15.28
C LEU A 243 -8.44 1.88 13.83
N SER A 244 -8.42 1.02 12.81
CA SER A 244 -8.54 1.45 11.41
C SER A 244 -9.93 2.00 11.09
N VAL A 245 -10.98 1.43 11.69
CA VAL A 245 -12.36 1.93 11.55
C VAL A 245 -12.52 3.29 12.24
N GLU A 246 -11.95 3.47 13.43
CA GLU A 246 -11.96 4.74 14.14
C GLU A 246 -11.24 5.83 13.32
N LEU A 247 -10.03 5.55 12.84
CA LEU A 247 -9.29 6.52 12.02
C LEU A 247 -10.03 6.86 10.72
N ALA A 248 -10.59 5.87 10.03
CA ALA A 248 -11.36 6.12 8.80
C ALA A 248 -12.59 6.99 9.05
N ARG A 249 -13.27 6.79 10.21
CA ARG A 249 -14.40 7.63 10.62
C ARG A 249 -13.98 9.06 10.91
N ASP A 250 -12.90 9.24 11.67
CA ASP A 250 -12.38 10.57 12.02
C ASP A 250 -11.90 11.34 10.77
N ALA A 251 -11.36 10.62 9.80
CA ALA A 251 -10.87 11.19 8.53
C ALA A 251 -11.97 11.43 7.49
N GLY A 252 -13.21 10.99 7.70
CA GLY A 252 -14.26 11.07 6.69
C GLY A 252 -14.04 10.13 5.49
N MET A 253 -13.32 9.02 5.68
CA MET A 253 -12.95 8.07 4.64
C MET A 253 -13.91 6.88 4.58
N THR A 254 -14.31 6.47 3.38
CA THR A 254 -15.04 5.21 3.19
C THR A 254 -14.10 4.03 3.38
N LEU A 255 -14.45 3.14 4.31
CA LEU A 255 -13.68 1.93 4.60
C LEU A 255 -14.50 0.69 4.33
N VAL A 256 -14.00 -0.15 3.42
CA VAL A 256 -14.60 -1.42 3.01
C VAL A 256 -13.70 -2.58 3.39
N GLY A 257 -14.26 -3.61 3.97
CA GLY A 257 -13.58 -4.88 4.24
C GLY A 257 -14.37 -6.06 3.71
N PHE A 258 -13.74 -7.25 3.72
CA PHE A 258 -14.28 -8.48 3.18
C PHE A 258 -14.79 -8.35 1.74
N SER A 259 -14.17 -7.44 0.98
CA SER A 259 -14.47 -7.23 -0.43
C SER A 259 -14.01 -8.43 -1.24
N ARG A 260 -14.94 -9.33 -1.59
CA ARG A 260 -14.66 -10.53 -2.39
C ARG A 260 -15.95 -11.14 -2.94
N GLY A 261 -15.89 -11.59 -4.19
CA GLY A 261 -17.02 -12.18 -4.87
C GLY A 261 -18.19 -11.20 -4.99
N SER A 262 -19.36 -11.58 -4.43
CA SER A 262 -20.60 -10.81 -4.56
C SER A 262 -20.95 -9.96 -3.34
N SER A 263 -20.05 -9.83 -2.35
CA SER A 263 -20.33 -9.12 -1.11
C SER A 263 -19.16 -8.31 -0.60
N LEU A 264 -19.47 -7.28 0.16
CA LEU A 264 -18.51 -6.44 0.89
C LEU A 264 -19.19 -5.85 2.13
N ASN A 265 -18.38 -5.48 3.14
CA ASN A 265 -18.85 -4.81 4.34
C ASN A 265 -18.33 -3.38 4.34
N CYS A 266 -19.23 -2.40 4.38
CA CYS A 266 -18.87 -1.00 4.57
C CYS A 266 -18.91 -0.65 6.05
N TYR A 267 -17.82 -0.11 6.59
CA TYR A 267 -17.66 0.24 8.01
C TYR A 267 -17.85 1.73 8.28
N CYS A 268 -17.57 2.56 7.28
CA CYS A 268 -17.67 4.03 7.37
C CYS A 268 -18.12 4.61 6.05
N PHE A 269 -18.92 5.67 6.08
CA PHE A 269 -19.34 6.50 4.95
C PHE A 269 -19.89 5.71 3.75
N PRO A 270 -20.99 4.92 3.95
CA PRO A 270 -21.60 4.10 2.90
C PRO A 270 -22.23 4.94 1.77
N GLU A 271 -22.47 6.24 2.00
CA GLU A 271 -23.04 7.15 1.02
C GLU A 271 -22.18 7.36 -0.23
N ARG A 272 -20.89 7.00 -0.19
CA ARG A 272 -20.03 6.96 -1.39
C ARG A 272 -20.17 5.71 -2.23
N ILE A 273 -20.98 4.73 -1.78
CA ILE A 273 -21.26 3.49 -2.52
C ILE A 273 -22.64 3.60 -3.16
N GLU A 274 -22.68 3.58 -4.49
CA GLU A 274 -23.93 3.61 -5.23
C GLU A 274 -24.46 2.19 -5.40
N ALA A 275 -25.44 1.79 -4.57
CA ALA A 275 -26.22 0.59 -4.81
C ALA A 275 -27.11 0.81 -6.04
N ARG A 276 -27.24 -0.19 -6.92
CA ARG A 276 -28.25 -0.14 -7.98
C ARG A 276 -29.61 0.08 -7.32
N ALA A 277 -30.35 1.11 -7.76
CA ALA A 277 -31.74 1.25 -7.39
C ALA A 277 -32.43 -0.08 -7.75
N GLU A 278 -33.10 -0.72 -6.79
CA GLU A 278 -33.97 -1.84 -7.09
C GLU A 278 -34.96 -1.35 -8.15
N VAL A 279 -34.90 -1.96 -9.33
CA VAL A 279 -35.98 -1.82 -10.31
C VAL A 279 -37.20 -2.39 -9.59
N ALA A 280 -38.06 -1.50 -9.09
CA ALA A 280 -39.31 -1.87 -8.46
C ALA A 280 -40.01 -2.81 -9.42
N ALA A 281 -40.07 -4.09 -9.07
CA ALA A 281 -40.85 -5.05 -9.78
C ALA A 281 -42.31 -4.57 -9.72
N GLY A 282 -42.75 -3.97 -10.82
CA GLY A 282 -44.14 -3.54 -10.98
C GLY A 282 -45.04 -4.71 -10.72
N THR A 283 -45.71 -4.72 -9.58
CA THR A 283 -46.88 -5.49 -9.33
C THR A 283 -47.98 -5.01 -10.30
N GLY A 284 -47.95 -5.56 -11.50
CA GLY A 284 -49.08 -5.49 -12.40
C GLY A 284 -50.25 -6.32 -11.77
N ALA A 285 -51.06 -5.65 -11.00
CA ALA A 285 -52.39 -6.15 -10.70
C ALA A 285 -53.18 -6.10 -11.99
N GLY A 286 -53.32 -7.24 -12.64
CA GLY A 286 -54.32 -7.46 -13.68
C GLY A 286 -55.63 -7.79 -13.01
N SER A 287 -56.60 -6.94 -13.21
CA SER A 287 -58.02 -7.20 -13.02
C SER A 287 -58.56 -8.26 -13.99
#